data_0869c92a36770f2f0ecb86bc5496fced
#
_entry.id   0869c92a36770f2f0ecb86bc5496fced
#
_cell.length_a   1.000
_cell.length_b   1.000
_cell.length_c   1.000
_cell.angle_alpha   90.00
_cell.angle_beta   90.00
_cell.angle_gamma   90.00
#
_symmetry.space_group_name_H-M   'P 1'
#
loop_
_entity.id
_entity.type
_entity.pdbx_description
1 polymer ?
#
loop_
_entity_poly.entity_id
_entity_poly.type
_entity_poly.pdbx_seq_one_letter_code
_entity_poly.pdbx_strand_id
1 'polypeptide(L)'
;MMPINNSHVDLEEIEKFTIGHYENNAESFRVGTKDHDVSQNIAAFLGALPKDKKLDILDFGCGPGRDVNVFKEMGHRPTGLDGSKEFCKMTQQLSNCPILHQKFLHLELEDNSFDGIFANASLFHVPSLELPRVLRELHSALRKGGILFSSNPRGNVEGWQAQRYGHYMEFEVSEMYLKQSGFKIIDHYYRPSGKPIERQPWLAIVSQRQELK
;
A
#
# COMPACT_ATOMS: atom_id res chain seq x y z
N MET A 1 36.92 -3.19 -11.05
CA MET A 1 35.83 -2.29 -11.41
C MET A 1 34.96 -3.03 -12.41
N MET A 2 33.92 -3.73 -11.93
CA MET A 2 32.97 -4.39 -12.83
C MET A 2 32.01 -3.34 -13.35
N PRO A 3 31.61 -3.39 -14.63
CA PRO A 3 30.68 -2.43 -15.18
C PRO A 3 29.32 -2.61 -14.49
N ILE A 4 28.77 -1.52 -14.00
CA ILE A 4 27.38 -1.43 -13.57
C ILE A 4 26.55 -1.69 -14.82
N ASN A 5 25.94 -2.85 -14.87
CA ASN A 5 25.01 -3.22 -15.94
C ASN A 5 23.74 -2.35 -15.74
N ASN A 6 23.63 -1.26 -16.48
CA ASN A 6 22.40 -0.50 -16.62
C ASN A 6 21.41 -1.39 -17.40
N SER A 7 20.91 -2.43 -16.76
CA SER A 7 19.72 -3.10 -17.24
C SER A 7 18.59 -2.09 -17.11
N HIS A 8 18.06 -1.60 -18.22
CA HIS A 8 16.80 -0.87 -18.28
C HIS A 8 15.80 -1.64 -17.43
N VAL A 9 15.34 -1.02 -16.34
CA VAL A 9 14.24 -1.57 -15.54
C VAL A 9 13.01 -1.47 -16.44
N ASP A 10 12.56 -2.61 -16.96
CA ASP A 10 11.36 -2.67 -17.79
C ASP A 10 10.13 -2.63 -16.86
N LEU A 11 9.54 -1.44 -16.75
CA LEU A 11 8.38 -1.20 -15.90
C LEU A 11 7.15 -2.02 -16.32
N GLU A 12 6.98 -2.23 -17.63
CA GLU A 12 5.88 -3.04 -18.15
C GLU A 12 6.05 -4.52 -17.76
N GLU A 13 7.29 -5.02 -17.83
CA GLU A 13 7.63 -6.37 -17.41
C GLU A 13 7.41 -6.57 -15.90
N ILE A 14 7.89 -5.64 -15.07
CA ILE A 14 7.68 -5.66 -13.62
C ILE A 14 6.20 -5.73 -13.29
N GLU A 15 5.41 -4.85 -13.87
CA GLU A 15 3.97 -4.79 -13.65
C GLU A 15 3.28 -6.08 -14.10
N LYS A 16 3.56 -6.51 -15.32
CA LYS A 16 2.96 -7.71 -15.92
C LYS A 16 3.21 -8.96 -15.08
N PHE A 17 4.46 -9.21 -14.69
CA PHE A 17 4.80 -10.43 -13.96
C PHE A 17 4.35 -10.38 -12.50
N THR A 18 4.46 -9.22 -11.84
CA THR A 18 4.01 -9.08 -10.46
C THR A 18 2.49 -9.26 -10.35
N ILE A 19 1.71 -8.58 -11.21
CA ILE A 19 0.25 -8.75 -11.25
C ILE A 19 -0.11 -10.17 -11.68
N GLY A 20 0.55 -10.71 -12.71
CA GLY A 20 0.32 -12.06 -13.19
C GLY A 20 0.55 -13.14 -12.13
N HIS A 21 1.55 -12.94 -11.25
CA HIS A 21 1.75 -13.84 -10.11
C HIS A 21 0.54 -13.84 -9.17
N TYR A 22 0.00 -12.68 -8.81
CA TYR A 22 -1.17 -12.59 -7.94
C TYR A 22 -2.44 -13.10 -8.61
N GLU A 23 -2.62 -12.79 -9.90
CA GLU A 23 -3.74 -13.28 -10.70
C GLU A 23 -3.80 -14.81 -10.73
N ASN A 24 -2.66 -15.44 -11.00
CA ASN A 24 -2.57 -16.91 -11.11
C ASN A 24 -2.64 -17.62 -9.75
N ASN A 25 -2.42 -16.94 -8.64
CA ASN A 25 -2.38 -17.52 -7.31
C ASN A 25 -3.45 -16.93 -6.38
N ALA A 26 -4.48 -16.27 -6.92
CA ALA A 26 -5.42 -15.46 -6.16
C ALA A 26 -6.12 -16.23 -5.03
N GLU A 27 -6.60 -17.45 -5.30
CA GLU A 27 -7.29 -18.25 -4.30
C GLU A 27 -6.34 -18.76 -3.20
N SER A 28 -5.16 -19.25 -3.57
CA SER A 28 -4.17 -19.69 -2.58
C SER A 28 -3.68 -18.52 -1.71
N PHE A 29 -3.53 -17.32 -2.28
CA PHE A 29 -3.21 -16.11 -1.55
C PHE A 29 -4.34 -15.74 -0.58
N ARG A 30 -5.59 -15.77 -1.01
CA ARG A 30 -6.76 -15.52 -0.17
C ARG A 30 -6.79 -16.46 1.04
N VAL A 31 -6.65 -17.76 0.80
CA VAL A 31 -6.63 -18.77 1.87
C VAL A 31 -5.46 -18.55 2.84
N GLY A 32 -4.28 -18.24 2.31
CA GLY A 32 -3.07 -18.03 3.12
C GLY A 32 -3.05 -16.74 3.93
N THR A 33 -3.89 -15.74 3.59
CA THR A 33 -3.85 -14.41 4.21
C THR A 33 -5.11 -14.01 4.97
N LYS A 34 -6.22 -14.75 4.81
CA LYS A 34 -7.52 -14.39 5.41
C LYS A 34 -7.49 -14.24 6.94
N ASP A 35 -6.65 -15.03 7.62
CA ASP A 35 -6.55 -15.07 9.08
C ASP A 35 -5.35 -14.27 9.62
N HIS A 36 -4.65 -13.50 8.77
CA HIS A 36 -3.55 -12.66 9.23
C HIS A 36 -4.08 -11.52 10.11
N ASP A 37 -3.56 -11.41 11.32
CA ASP A 37 -3.90 -10.31 12.23
C ASP A 37 -3.24 -9.00 11.76
N VAL A 38 -4.07 -8.07 11.35
CA VAL A 38 -3.69 -6.70 10.95
C VAL A 38 -4.35 -5.64 11.84
N SER A 39 -4.91 -6.05 12.96
CA SER A 39 -5.63 -5.17 13.91
C SER A 39 -4.77 -3.98 14.36
N GLN A 40 -3.47 -4.20 14.61
CA GLN A 40 -2.53 -3.14 14.96
C GLN A 40 -2.42 -2.09 13.84
N ASN A 41 -2.36 -2.52 12.57
CA ASN A 41 -2.25 -1.63 11.41
C ASN A 41 -3.54 -0.81 11.24
N ILE A 42 -4.70 -1.46 11.33
CA ILE A 42 -6.00 -0.80 11.27
C ILE A 42 -6.17 0.21 12.42
N ALA A 43 -5.81 -0.17 13.64
CA ALA A 43 -5.89 0.71 14.79
C ALA A 43 -4.97 1.93 14.66
N ALA A 44 -3.73 1.77 14.19
CA ALA A 44 -2.80 2.87 13.95
C ALA A 44 -3.32 3.82 12.87
N PHE A 45 -3.82 3.28 11.76
CA PHE A 45 -4.42 4.06 10.67
C PHE A 45 -5.64 4.86 11.12
N LEU A 46 -6.64 4.19 11.68
CA LEU A 46 -7.88 4.83 12.13
C LEU A 46 -7.64 5.77 13.31
N GLY A 47 -6.65 5.47 14.17
CA GLY A 47 -6.26 6.32 15.29
C GLY A 47 -5.76 7.70 14.89
N ALA A 48 -5.21 7.84 13.68
CA ALA A 48 -4.73 9.10 13.12
C ALA A 48 -5.81 9.90 12.35
N LEU A 49 -6.99 9.31 12.10
CA LEU A 49 -8.10 9.90 11.38
C LEU A 49 -9.17 10.48 12.32
N PRO A 50 -10.01 11.41 11.85
CA PRO A 50 -11.16 11.90 12.64
C PRO A 50 -12.11 10.77 13.04
N LYS A 51 -12.53 10.77 14.34
CA LYS A 51 -13.33 9.66 14.91
C LYS A 51 -14.84 9.81 14.74
N ASP A 52 -15.32 11.03 14.50
CA ASP A 52 -16.75 11.37 14.59
C ASP A 52 -17.48 11.38 13.25
N LYS A 53 -16.88 10.78 12.22
CA LYS A 53 -17.49 10.72 10.89
C LYS A 53 -17.23 9.40 10.16
N LYS A 54 -18.11 9.10 9.20
CA LYS A 54 -17.82 8.05 8.22
C LYS A 54 -16.71 8.53 7.28
N LEU A 55 -15.67 7.74 7.16
CA LEU A 55 -14.47 8.06 6.38
C LEU A 55 -14.57 7.46 4.98
N ASP A 56 -14.08 8.20 3.98
CA ASP A 56 -13.82 7.69 2.64
C ASP A 56 -12.39 7.14 2.66
N ILE A 57 -12.24 5.83 2.50
CA ILE A 57 -10.96 5.10 2.64
C ILE A 57 -10.64 4.40 1.32
N LEU A 58 -9.43 4.62 0.79
CA LEU A 58 -8.87 3.81 -0.28
C LEU A 58 -8.02 2.69 0.31
N ASP A 59 -8.35 1.43 0.01
CA ASP A 59 -7.48 0.28 0.25
C ASP A 59 -6.63 0.05 -0.98
N PHE A 60 -5.38 0.51 -0.92
CA PHE A 60 -4.44 0.52 -2.03
C PHE A 60 -3.67 -0.79 -2.12
N GLY A 61 -4.00 -1.62 -3.08
CA GLY A 61 -3.59 -3.02 -3.18
C GLY A 61 -4.44 -3.89 -2.27
N CYS A 62 -5.76 -3.82 -2.46
CA CYS A 62 -6.76 -4.44 -1.57
C CYS A 62 -6.73 -5.98 -1.57
N GLY A 63 -6.04 -6.59 -2.55
CA GLY A 63 -5.98 -8.04 -2.67
C GLY A 63 -7.39 -8.65 -2.71
N PRO A 64 -7.64 -9.77 -2.01
CA PRO A 64 -8.96 -10.44 -1.98
C PRO A 64 -10.02 -9.74 -1.11
N GLY A 65 -9.77 -8.51 -0.60
CA GLY A 65 -10.78 -7.63 -0.02
C GLY A 65 -11.00 -7.75 1.49
N ARG A 66 -10.12 -8.43 2.24
CA ARG A 66 -10.24 -8.54 3.70
C ARG A 66 -10.37 -7.17 4.37
N ASP A 67 -9.45 -6.25 4.09
CA ASP A 67 -9.38 -4.96 4.77
C ASP A 67 -10.50 -4.02 4.30
N VAL A 68 -10.89 -4.05 3.03
CA VAL A 68 -12.09 -3.37 2.50
C VAL A 68 -13.35 -3.79 3.29
N ASN A 69 -13.52 -5.11 3.49
CA ASN A 69 -14.69 -5.60 4.22
C ASN A 69 -14.67 -5.17 5.70
N VAL A 70 -13.51 -5.19 6.35
CA VAL A 70 -13.35 -4.72 7.74
C VAL A 70 -13.72 -3.23 7.86
N PHE A 71 -13.23 -2.36 6.98
CA PHE A 71 -13.59 -0.94 7.02
C PHE A 71 -15.08 -0.71 6.77
N LYS A 72 -15.70 -1.50 5.88
CA LYS A 72 -17.15 -1.47 5.67
C LYS A 72 -17.92 -1.87 6.94
N GLU A 73 -17.53 -2.97 7.59
CA GLU A 73 -18.17 -3.44 8.83
C GLU A 73 -18.03 -2.44 9.98
N MET A 74 -16.93 -1.66 10.00
CA MET A 74 -16.73 -0.54 10.91
C MET A 74 -17.58 0.70 10.56
N GLY A 75 -18.36 0.66 9.47
CA GLY A 75 -19.30 1.72 9.07
C GLY A 75 -18.69 2.82 8.20
N HIS A 76 -17.46 2.65 7.70
CA HIS A 76 -16.82 3.57 6.76
C HIS A 76 -17.28 3.34 5.32
N ARG A 77 -16.76 4.11 4.38
CA ARG A 77 -16.98 4.01 2.93
C ARG A 77 -15.68 3.63 2.23
N PRO A 78 -15.29 2.35 2.26
CA PRO A 78 -14.07 1.91 1.60
C PRO A 78 -14.27 1.79 0.09
N THR A 79 -13.20 2.07 -0.64
CA THR A 79 -12.99 1.73 -2.05
C THR A 79 -11.74 0.87 -2.13
N GLY A 80 -11.82 -0.30 -2.77
CA GLY A 80 -10.65 -1.12 -3.05
C GLY A 80 -9.96 -0.69 -4.35
N LEU A 81 -8.64 -0.84 -4.43
CA LEU A 81 -7.89 -0.69 -5.66
C LEU A 81 -6.91 -1.86 -5.78
N ASP A 82 -6.89 -2.55 -6.92
CA ASP A 82 -5.90 -3.59 -7.20
C ASP A 82 -5.68 -3.74 -8.71
N GLY A 83 -4.47 -4.17 -9.09
CA GLY A 83 -4.11 -4.49 -10.47
C GLY A 83 -4.59 -5.86 -10.94
N SER A 84 -4.85 -6.80 -10.02
CA SER A 84 -5.35 -8.13 -10.33
C SER A 84 -6.87 -8.11 -10.52
N LYS A 85 -7.33 -8.57 -11.68
CA LYS A 85 -8.75 -8.69 -11.99
C LYS A 85 -9.44 -9.71 -11.09
N GLU A 86 -8.77 -10.81 -10.74
CA GLU A 86 -9.33 -11.81 -9.84
C GLU A 86 -9.46 -11.27 -8.41
N PHE A 87 -8.49 -10.50 -7.90
CA PHE A 87 -8.64 -9.83 -6.62
C PHE A 87 -9.78 -8.81 -6.62
N CYS A 88 -9.89 -7.98 -7.66
CA CYS A 88 -11.01 -7.04 -7.79
C CYS A 88 -12.37 -7.76 -7.73
N LYS A 89 -12.49 -8.90 -8.43
CA LYS A 89 -13.70 -9.72 -8.42
C LYS A 89 -13.98 -10.33 -7.05
N MET A 90 -12.97 -10.88 -6.38
CA MET A 90 -13.11 -11.43 -5.03
C MET A 90 -13.54 -10.35 -4.03
N THR A 91 -12.91 -9.17 -4.09
CA THR A 91 -13.24 -8.02 -3.22
C THR A 91 -14.66 -7.55 -3.47
N GLN A 92 -15.10 -7.45 -4.73
CA GLN A 92 -16.48 -7.07 -5.07
C GLN A 92 -17.48 -8.07 -4.52
N GLN A 93 -17.20 -9.36 -4.65
CA GLN A 93 -18.08 -10.42 -4.13
C GLN A 93 -18.15 -10.42 -2.60
N LEU A 94 -17.02 -10.18 -1.92
CA LEU A 94 -16.94 -10.18 -0.46
C LEU A 94 -17.60 -8.94 0.15
N SER A 95 -17.25 -7.76 -0.36
CA SER A 95 -17.58 -6.50 0.29
C SER A 95 -18.78 -5.76 -0.34
N ASN A 96 -19.06 -5.98 -1.62
CA ASN A 96 -19.99 -5.17 -2.41
C ASN A 96 -19.70 -3.66 -2.34
N CYS A 97 -18.41 -3.30 -2.20
CA CYS A 97 -17.93 -1.92 -2.20
C CYS A 97 -17.44 -1.52 -3.60
N PRO A 98 -17.25 -0.22 -3.88
CA PRO A 98 -16.59 0.23 -5.11
C PRO A 98 -15.18 -0.34 -5.22
N ILE A 99 -14.80 -0.78 -6.44
CA ILE A 99 -13.48 -1.32 -6.73
C ILE A 99 -12.93 -0.65 -7.99
N LEU A 100 -11.71 -0.14 -7.88
CA LEU A 100 -10.93 0.42 -8.97
C LEU A 100 -9.95 -0.66 -9.47
N HIS A 101 -10.19 -1.20 -10.65
CA HIS A 101 -9.23 -2.08 -11.32
C HIS A 101 -8.17 -1.21 -11.99
N GLN A 102 -7.14 -0.83 -11.24
CA GLN A 102 -6.05 0.04 -11.70
C GLN A 102 -4.72 -0.51 -11.24
N LYS A 103 -3.70 -0.30 -12.06
CA LYS A 103 -2.34 -0.68 -11.78
C LYS A 103 -1.61 0.46 -11.06
N PHE A 104 -0.66 0.17 -10.16
CA PHE A 104 0.05 1.20 -9.38
C PHE A 104 0.85 2.19 -10.24
N LEU A 105 1.27 1.75 -11.43
CA LEU A 105 2.00 2.63 -12.36
C LEU A 105 1.07 3.43 -13.29
N HIS A 106 -0.26 3.22 -13.22
CA HIS A 106 -1.26 3.89 -14.05
C HIS A 106 -2.49 4.21 -13.22
N LEU A 107 -2.37 5.19 -12.31
CA LEU A 107 -3.43 5.60 -11.41
C LEU A 107 -4.28 6.73 -12.04
N GLU A 108 -5.59 6.61 -11.88
CA GLU A 108 -6.58 7.62 -12.24
C GLU A 108 -7.46 7.87 -11.02
N LEU A 109 -6.87 8.54 -10.00
CA LEU A 109 -7.54 8.87 -8.75
C LEU A 109 -8.02 10.32 -8.78
N GLU A 110 -9.25 10.55 -8.34
CA GLU A 110 -9.77 11.91 -8.19
C GLU A 110 -9.09 12.62 -7.01
N ASP A 111 -8.73 13.89 -7.23
CA ASP A 111 -8.12 14.73 -6.20
C ASP A 111 -9.06 14.92 -4.99
N ASN A 112 -8.50 14.95 -3.79
CA ASN A 112 -9.21 15.21 -2.53
C ASN A 112 -10.43 14.30 -2.28
N SER A 113 -10.37 13.04 -2.71
CA SER A 113 -11.47 12.10 -2.63
C SER A 113 -11.48 11.25 -1.37
N PHE A 114 -10.30 11.05 -0.74
CA PHE A 114 -10.17 10.15 0.40
C PHE A 114 -9.74 10.88 1.68
N ASP A 115 -10.30 10.46 2.82
CA ASP A 115 -9.83 10.87 4.15
C ASP A 115 -8.57 10.12 4.53
N GLY A 116 -8.43 8.86 4.08
CA GLY A 116 -7.28 8.02 4.31
C GLY A 116 -7.03 7.01 3.20
N ILE A 117 -5.76 6.67 3.01
CA ILE A 117 -5.30 5.61 2.12
C ILE A 117 -4.57 4.56 2.96
N PHE A 118 -5.01 3.32 2.85
CA PHE A 118 -4.44 2.17 3.54
C PHE A 118 -3.68 1.29 2.54
N ALA A 119 -2.35 1.33 2.59
CA ALA A 119 -1.46 0.59 1.72
C ALA A 119 -0.73 -0.51 2.51
N ASN A 120 -1.49 -1.55 2.86
CA ASN A 120 -1.01 -2.64 3.69
C ASN A 120 -0.40 -3.76 2.84
N ALA A 121 0.91 -3.87 2.83
CA ALA A 121 1.69 -4.83 2.04
C ALA A 121 1.52 -4.68 0.52
N SER A 122 1.56 -3.44 0.03
CA SER A 122 1.34 -3.15 -1.41
C SER A 122 2.37 -2.19 -2.01
N LEU A 123 2.70 -1.07 -1.38
CA LEU A 123 3.59 -0.03 -1.94
C LEU A 123 4.99 -0.54 -2.29
N PHE A 124 5.47 -1.59 -1.64
CA PHE A 124 6.79 -2.18 -1.97
C PHE A 124 6.85 -2.82 -3.37
N HIS A 125 5.72 -2.98 -4.06
CA HIS A 125 5.70 -3.41 -5.46
C HIS A 125 5.94 -2.26 -6.45
N VAL A 126 5.98 -1.03 -5.97
CA VAL A 126 6.31 0.14 -6.80
C VAL A 126 7.83 0.28 -6.89
N PRO A 127 8.42 0.25 -8.10
CA PRO A 127 9.85 0.48 -8.28
C PRO A 127 10.28 1.85 -7.75
N SER A 128 11.52 1.97 -7.28
CA SER A 128 12.09 3.22 -6.74
C SER A 128 11.98 4.38 -7.72
N LEU A 129 12.14 4.11 -9.02
CA LEU A 129 12.02 5.08 -10.10
C LEU A 129 10.61 5.74 -10.16
N GLU A 130 9.56 4.98 -9.87
CA GLU A 130 8.17 5.41 -9.95
C GLU A 130 7.56 5.80 -8.60
N LEU A 131 8.18 5.38 -7.50
CA LEU A 131 7.64 5.62 -6.16
C LEU A 131 7.37 7.10 -5.85
N PRO A 132 8.25 8.07 -6.23
CA PRO A 132 7.94 9.48 -6.01
C PRO A 132 6.71 9.97 -6.78
N ARG A 133 6.46 9.45 -7.99
CA ARG A 133 5.27 9.81 -8.78
C ARG A 133 4.02 9.23 -8.12
N VAL A 134 4.03 7.93 -7.84
CA VAL A 134 2.89 7.25 -7.18
C VAL A 134 2.54 7.90 -5.85
N LEU A 135 3.54 8.23 -5.02
CA LEU A 135 3.29 8.93 -3.75
C LEU A 135 2.66 10.32 -3.94
N ARG A 136 3.03 11.08 -4.99
CA ARG A 136 2.38 12.37 -5.30
C ARG A 136 0.94 12.20 -5.78
N GLU A 137 0.63 11.16 -6.53
CA GLU A 137 -0.74 10.83 -6.94
C GLU A 137 -1.59 10.45 -5.73
N LEU A 138 -1.08 9.63 -4.81
CA LEU A 138 -1.74 9.33 -3.54
C LEU A 138 -1.90 10.57 -2.65
N HIS A 139 -0.89 11.46 -2.65
CA HIS A 139 -0.98 12.74 -1.94
C HIS A 139 -2.12 13.60 -2.50
N SER A 140 -2.25 13.72 -3.83
CA SER A 140 -3.32 14.48 -4.48
C SER A 140 -4.71 13.89 -4.19
N ALA A 141 -4.83 12.56 -4.18
CA ALA A 141 -6.09 11.86 -3.91
C ALA A 141 -6.58 12.00 -2.45
N LEU A 142 -5.68 12.22 -1.50
CA LEU A 142 -6.04 12.48 -0.10
C LEU A 142 -6.64 13.89 0.05
N ARG A 143 -7.58 14.06 0.94
CA ARG A 143 -8.04 15.37 1.42
C ARG A 143 -6.95 16.05 2.25
N LYS A 144 -7.05 17.36 2.42
CA LYS A 144 -6.14 18.14 3.29
C LYS A 144 -6.10 17.51 4.69
N GLY A 145 -4.91 17.21 5.18
CA GLY A 145 -4.71 16.53 6.46
C GLY A 145 -5.05 15.05 6.48
N GLY A 146 -5.39 14.46 5.31
CA GLY A 146 -5.65 13.03 5.16
C GLY A 146 -4.42 12.18 5.46
N ILE A 147 -4.64 10.91 5.73
CA ILE A 147 -3.64 9.97 6.23
C ILE A 147 -3.28 8.94 5.17
N LEU A 148 -2.00 8.77 4.92
CA LEU A 148 -1.43 7.60 4.25
C LEU A 148 -0.83 6.66 5.29
N PHE A 149 -1.36 5.46 5.37
CA PHE A 149 -0.76 4.34 6.08
C PHE A 149 -0.06 3.42 5.10
N SER A 150 1.16 3.01 5.41
CA SER A 150 1.85 1.96 4.66
C SER A 150 2.49 0.94 5.59
N SER A 151 2.42 -0.33 5.21
CA SER A 151 3.14 -1.41 5.91
C SER A 151 3.82 -2.30 4.87
N ASN A 152 5.13 -2.35 4.88
CA ASN A 152 5.92 -3.03 3.84
C ASN A 152 7.03 -3.88 4.46
N PRO A 153 7.52 -4.91 3.75
CA PRO A 153 8.76 -5.58 4.13
C PRO A 153 9.89 -4.56 4.21
N ARG A 154 10.69 -4.61 5.28
CA ARG A 154 11.86 -3.74 5.44
C ARG A 154 13.12 -4.40 4.91
N GLY A 155 14.09 -3.59 4.52
CA GLY A 155 15.39 -4.03 4.02
C GLY A 155 16.01 -2.99 3.10
N ASN A 156 17.09 -3.38 2.43
CA ASN A 156 17.79 -2.54 1.46
C ASN A 156 17.95 -3.31 0.15
N VAL A 157 16.83 -3.81 -0.37
CA VAL A 157 16.82 -4.66 -1.57
C VAL A 157 15.75 -4.16 -2.53
N GLU A 158 16.12 -3.98 -3.79
CA GLU A 158 15.18 -3.74 -4.88
C GLU A 158 15.43 -4.73 -6.02
N GLY A 159 14.36 -5.35 -6.53
CA GLY A 159 14.42 -6.29 -7.62
C GLY A 159 13.45 -7.46 -7.47
N TRP A 160 13.64 -8.48 -8.27
CA TRP A 160 12.80 -9.67 -8.27
C TRP A 160 12.97 -10.49 -6.99
N GLN A 161 11.86 -10.70 -6.30
CA GLN A 161 11.72 -11.58 -5.14
C GLN A 161 10.92 -12.81 -5.60
N ALA A 162 11.61 -13.83 -6.07
CA ALA A 162 11.03 -14.94 -6.82
C ALA A 162 10.27 -14.44 -8.08
N GLN A 163 8.94 -14.49 -8.06
CA GLN A 163 8.08 -14.09 -9.20
C GLN A 163 7.45 -12.70 -9.06
N ARG A 164 7.83 -11.93 -8.05
CA ARG A 164 7.28 -10.59 -7.77
C ARG A 164 8.41 -9.59 -7.63
N TYR A 165 8.20 -8.40 -8.14
CA TYR A 165 9.13 -7.31 -7.89
C TYR A 165 8.88 -6.72 -6.51
N GLY A 166 9.95 -6.34 -5.81
CA GLY A 166 9.87 -5.72 -4.50
C GLY A 166 10.96 -4.70 -4.29
N HIS A 167 10.59 -3.55 -3.73
CA HIS A 167 11.46 -2.48 -3.27
C HIS A 167 11.33 -2.39 -1.75
N TYR A 168 12.22 -3.07 -1.04
CA TYR A 168 12.24 -3.14 0.42
C TYR A 168 13.11 -2.01 0.96
N MET A 169 12.56 -1.23 1.88
CA MET A 169 13.22 -0.05 2.42
C MET A 169 13.29 -0.09 3.94
N GLU A 170 14.40 0.38 4.50
CA GLU A 170 14.49 0.79 5.90
C GLU A 170 13.75 2.13 6.12
N PHE A 171 13.54 2.49 7.39
CA PHE A 171 12.72 3.66 7.74
C PHE A 171 13.27 4.96 7.12
N GLU A 172 14.56 5.18 7.17
CA GLU A 172 15.19 6.43 6.70
C GLU A 172 14.96 6.67 5.20
N VAL A 173 14.99 5.60 4.41
CA VAL A 173 14.72 5.67 2.96
C VAL A 173 13.23 5.92 2.70
N SER A 174 12.36 5.22 3.40
CA SER A 174 10.91 5.41 3.31
C SER A 174 10.51 6.83 3.73
N GLU A 175 11.09 7.34 4.82
CA GLU A 175 10.86 8.69 5.31
C GLU A 175 11.27 9.74 4.27
N MET A 176 12.43 9.55 3.62
CA MET A 176 12.92 10.46 2.57
C MET A 176 11.89 10.58 1.43
N TYR A 177 11.43 9.44 0.89
CA TYR A 177 10.45 9.44 -0.19
C TYR A 177 9.12 10.09 0.22
N LEU A 178 8.62 9.78 1.40
CA LEU A 178 7.38 10.35 1.92
C LEU A 178 7.50 11.86 2.11
N LYS A 179 8.58 12.36 2.74
CA LYS A 179 8.81 13.80 2.94
C LYS A 179 8.93 14.55 1.61
N GLN A 180 9.67 14.01 0.63
CA GLN A 180 9.82 14.60 -0.70
C GLN A 180 8.49 14.63 -1.48
N SER A 181 7.55 13.76 -1.13
CA SER A 181 6.22 13.69 -1.75
C SER A 181 5.13 14.44 -0.97
N GLY A 182 5.50 15.28 0.01
CA GLY A 182 4.57 16.16 0.73
C GLY A 182 3.92 15.52 1.96
N PHE A 183 4.47 14.45 2.49
CA PHE A 183 3.97 13.81 3.70
C PHE A 183 4.80 14.16 4.93
N LYS A 184 4.13 14.32 6.07
CA LYS A 184 4.75 14.38 7.39
C LYS A 184 4.54 13.06 8.12
N ILE A 185 5.62 12.44 8.58
CA ILE A 185 5.53 11.24 9.40
C ILE A 185 4.88 11.59 10.76
N ILE A 186 3.87 10.83 11.16
CA ILE A 186 3.19 10.93 12.45
C ILE A 186 3.73 9.88 13.40
N ASP A 187 3.85 8.63 12.91
CA ASP A 187 4.29 7.48 13.69
C ASP A 187 4.89 6.42 12.78
N HIS A 188 5.72 5.56 13.35
CA HIS A 188 6.18 4.34 12.69
C HIS A 188 6.47 3.26 13.72
N TYR A 189 6.37 2.01 13.31
CA TYR A 189 6.68 0.86 14.16
C TYR A 189 7.06 -0.36 13.32
N TYR A 190 7.69 -1.31 14.00
CA TYR A 190 8.12 -2.57 13.38
C TYR A 190 7.25 -3.73 13.87
N ARG A 191 7.11 -4.75 13.01
CA ARG A 191 6.26 -5.91 13.29
C ARG A 191 6.99 -7.23 13.05
N PRO A 192 6.63 -8.32 13.78
CA PRO A 192 5.66 -8.35 14.89
C PRO A 192 6.18 -7.61 16.13
N SER A 193 5.29 -6.99 16.89
CA SER A 193 5.65 -6.28 18.12
C SER A 193 6.21 -7.24 19.19
N GLY A 194 7.02 -6.71 20.13
CA GLY A 194 7.58 -7.49 21.24
C GLY A 194 8.69 -8.47 20.83
N LYS A 195 9.23 -8.38 19.64
CA LYS A 195 10.40 -9.12 19.18
C LYS A 195 11.61 -8.19 19.05
N PRO A 196 12.85 -8.71 19.11
CA PRO A 196 14.04 -7.95 18.74
C PRO A 196 13.91 -7.42 17.30
N ILE A 197 14.54 -6.28 17.01
CA ILE A 197 14.41 -5.58 15.72
C ILE A 197 14.80 -6.47 14.52
N GLU A 198 15.74 -7.36 14.69
CA GLU A 198 16.20 -8.31 13.65
C GLU A 198 15.14 -9.35 13.29
N ARG A 199 14.12 -9.50 14.16
CA ARG A 199 12.97 -10.40 13.98
C ARG A 199 11.67 -9.65 13.68
N GLN A 200 11.79 -8.38 13.28
CA GLN A 200 10.68 -7.53 12.89
C GLN A 200 10.82 -7.12 11.42
N PRO A 201 10.54 -8.02 10.47
CA PRO A 201 10.79 -7.80 9.06
C PRO A 201 9.79 -6.85 8.38
N TRP A 202 8.86 -6.26 9.10
CA TRP A 202 7.88 -5.33 8.59
C TRP A 202 8.01 -3.95 9.22
N LEU A 203 7.96 -2.93 8.38
CA LEU A 203 7.92 -1.53 8.77
C LEU A 203 6.53 -0.97 8.44
N ALA A 204 5.86 -0.42 9.44
CA ALA A 204 4.61 0.32 9.29
C ALA A 204 4.86 1.81 9.54
N ILE A 205 4.28 2.67 8.69
CA ILE A 205 4.41 4.13 8.76
C ILE A 205 3.03 4.75 8.64
N VAL A 206 2.73 5.68 9.55
CA VAL A 206 1.56 6.57 9.50
C VAL A 206 2.05 7.95 9.09
N SER A 207 1.55 8.48 8.01
CA SER A 207 1.95 9.80 7.50
C SER A 207 0.75 10.65 7.11
N GLN A 208 0.89 11.96 7.22
CA GLN A 208 -0.18 12.93 6.97
C GLN A 208 0.16 13.81 5.77
N ARG A 209 -0.80 13.99 4.87
CA ARG A 209 -0.72 14.95 3.78
C ARG A 209 -0.49 16.36 4.32
N GLN A 210 0.59 17.02 3.86
CA GLN A 210 0.88 18.45 4.10
C GLN A 210 0.54 19.26 2.85
N GLU A 211 0.32 20.56 3.03
CA GLU A 211 0.28 21.47 1.89
C GLU A 211 1.70 21.60 1.30
N LEU A 212 1.81 21.36 0.01
CA LEU A 212 3.04 21.67 -0.71
C LEU A 212 3.18 23.20 -0.76
N LYS A 213 4.31 23.69 -0.25
CA LYS A 213 4.62 25.12 -0.26
C LYS A 213 5.03 25.59 -1.66
#